data_434cd39f96d301d386e72a572bfd88cf
#
_entry.id   434cd39f96d301d386e72a572bfd88cf
#
_cell.length_a   1.000
_cell.length_b   1.000
_cell.length_c   1.000
_cell.angle_alpha   90.00
_cell.angle_beta   90.00
_cell.angle_gamma   90.00
#
_symmetry.space_group_name_H-M   'P 1'
#
loop_
_entity.id
_entity.type
_entity.pdbx_description
1 polymer ?
#
loop_
_entity_poly.entity_id
_entity_poly.type
_entity_poly.pdbx_seq_one_letter_code
_entity_poly.pdbx_strand_id
1 'polypeptide(L)'
;MEKLKIALLAGGDSPEREIALQSAAQIAAALDRGKYDVTVIDLHRRDWHYTAPDGRQWQVDKNDFSLTVEGERREFDYALVIIHGTPGEDGRLQGYLDMMGIPYSSCSMVSSVITFDQITTKRTLAGRGINLAREVFLRRDEAFDAARIVADLGLPLFVKPNANGSSFGVTKVHTPEELPAAIAAAFAQGDEILVEECIAGREMGCGVMIAGGKEYLFPITEIIPRKEFFDYEAKYTAGRSEEITPADIAPEVKAELNRMTLEAYRTCRCSGVVRVDFIVTPEGRPYFIELNSIPGMSAGSIVPKQVRAMGMTLGELFDIVIDDTRRK
;
A
#
# COMPACT_ATOMS: atom_id res chain seq x y z
N MET A 1 -28.35 -6.21 19.18
CA MET A 1 -27.84 -4.96 18.61
C MET A 1 -27.93 -5.07 17.09
N GLU A 2 -28.28 -4.01 16.41
CA GLU A 2 -28.24 -3.97 14.95
C GLU A 2 -26.77 -4.13 14.49
N LYS A 3 -26.59 -4.90 13.40
CA LYS A 3 -25.25 -5.13 12.85
C LYS A 3 -24.78 -3.88 12.13
N LEU A 4 -23.47 -3.59 12.21
CA LEU A 4 -22.87 -2.52 11.42
C LEU A 4 -22.86 -2.93 9.94
N LYS A 5 -23.41 -2.09 9.08
CA LYS A 5 -23.51 -2.32 7.63
C LYS A 5 -22.23 -1.84 6.96
N ILE A 6 -21.40 -2.79 6.51
CA ILE A 6 -20.08 -2.52 5.93
C ILE A 6 -20.11 -2.69 4.42
N ALA A 7 -19.73 -1.63 3.68
CA ALA A 7 -19.31 -1.74 2.30
C ALA A 7 -17.84 -2.16 2.26
N LEU A 8 -17.55 -3.40 1.86
CA LEU A 8 -16.19 -3.88 1.64
C LEU A 8 -15.80 -3.59 0.18
N LEU A 9 -14.99 -2.54 -0.01
CA LEU A 9 -14.63 -1.99 -1.30
C LEU A 9 -13.37 -2.66 -1.85
N ALA A 10 -13.51 -3.33 -2.98
CA ALA A 10 -12.45 -4.08 -3.64
C ALA A 10 -12.40 -3.78 -5.15
N GLY A 11 -11.50 -4.43 -5.88
CA GLY A 11 -11.30 -4.19 -7.30
C GLY A 11 -10.25 -3.09 -7.53
N GLY A 12 -10.67 -1.98 -8.16
CA GLY A 12 -9.79 -0.86 -8.52
C GLY A 12 -9.36 -0.89 -9.98
N ASP A 13 -8.58 0.13 -10.36
CA ASP A 13 -8.18 0.37 -11.76
C ASP A 13 -6.70 0.02 -12.02
N SER A 14 -6.00 -0.43 -10.97
CA SER A 14 -4.60 -0.84 -11.05
C SER A 14 -4.45 -2.30 -11.51
N PRO A 15 -3.25 -2.72 -11.95
CA PRO A 15 -2.95 -4.13 -12.23
C PRO A 15 -3.13 -5.07 -11.02
N GLU A 16 -3.24 -4.52 -9.81
CA GLU A 16 -3.43 -5.29 -8.56
C GLU A 16 -4.90 -5.61 -8.24
N ARG A 17 -5.81 -5.34 -9.18
CA ARG A 17 -7.24 -5.59 -9.02
C ARG A 17 -7.57 -7.00 -8.50
N GLU A 18 -6.96 -8.04 -9.07
CA GLU A 18 -7.18 -9.42 -8.65
C GLU A 18 -6.75 -9.68 -7.20
N ILE A 19 -5.66 -9.05 -6.77
CA ILE A 19 -5.18 -9.14 -5.38
C ILE A 19 -6.15 -8.44 -4.42
N ALA A 20 -6.73 -7.31 -4.84
CA ALA A 20 -7.75 -6.60 -4.07
C ALA A 20 -9.01 -7.46 -3.87
N LEU A 21 -9.48 -8.13 -4.93
CA LEU A 21 -10.63 -9.05 -4.86
C LEU A 21 -10.35 -10.27 -3.97
N GLN A 22 -9.17 -10.87 -4.06
CA GLN A 22 -8.75 -11.96 -3.19
C GLN A 22 -8.64 -11.52 -1.73
N SER A 23 -8.09 -10.32 -1.48
CA SER A 23 -8.01 -9.71 -0.15
C SER A 23 -9.41 -9.50 0.44
N ALA A 24 -10.35 -8.97 -0.35
CA ALA A 24 -11.74 -8.78 0.09
C ALA A 24 -12.43 -10.09 0.44
N ALA A 25 -12.24 -11.15 -0.36
CA ALA A 25 -12.79 -12.46 -0.06
C ALA A 25 -12.28 -13.01 1.27
N GLN A 26 -10.98 -12.87 1.55
CA GLN A 26 -10.37 -13.31 2.80
C GLN A 26 -10.88 -12.48 4.00
N ILE A 27 -10.98 -11.17 3.87
CA ILE A 27 -11.51 -10.30 4.93
C ILE A 27 -12.99 -10.62 5.18
N ALA A 28 -13.80 -10.73 4.13
CA ALA A 28 -15.22 -11.05 4.27
C ALA A 28 -15.46 -12.39 4.99
N ALA A 29 -14.55 -13.36 4.82
CA ALA A 29 -14.59 -14.64 5.52
C ALA A 29 -14.13 -14.53 6.99
N ALA A 30 -13.24 -13.56 7.31
CA ALA A 30 -12.68 -13.39 8.64
C ALA A 30 -13.55 -12.53 9.58
N LEU A 31 -14.37 -11.63 9.01
CA LEU A 31 -15.24 -10.75 9.78
C LEU A 31 -16.38 -11.49 10.49
N ASP A 32 -16.63 -11.14 11.75
CA ASP A 32 -17.71 -11.70 12.57
C ASP A 32 -19.10 -11.30 12.04
N ARG A 33 -19.79 -12.26 11.44
CA ARG A 33 -21.15 -12.10 10.90
C ARG A 33 -22.21 -11.81 11.99
N GLY A 34 -21.89 -12.00 13.25
CA GLY A 34 -22.72 -11.58 14.37
C GLY A 34 -22.68 -10.07 14.60
N LYS A 35 -21.56 -9.40 14.30
CA LYS A 35 -21.33 -7.98 14.47
C LYS A 35 -21.57 -7.16 13.19
N TYR A 36 -21.24 -7.74 12.02
CA TYR A 36 -21.16 -7.03 10.75
C TYR A 36 -22.10 -7.63 9.69
N ASP A 37 -22.79 -6.74 8.97
CA ASP A 37 -23.46 -7.07 7.71
C ASP A 37 -22.59 -6.54 6.56
N VAL A 38 -21.87 -7.45 5.91
CA VAL A 38 -20.83 -7.12 4.93
C VAL A 38 -21.33 -7.33 3.52
N THR A 39 -21.29 -6.26 2.73
CA THR A 39 -21.56 -6.28 1.29
C THR A 39 -20.26 -5.96 0.55
N VAL A 40 -19.79 -6.90 -0.29
CA VAL A 40 -18.60 -6.68 -1.13
C VAL A 40 -19.01 -5.89 -2.36
N ILE A 41 -18.39 -4.73 -2.56
CA ILE A 41 -18.61 -3.86 -3.71
C ILE A 41 -17.37 -3.87 -4.57
N ASP A 42 -17.53 -4.29 -5.82
CA ASP A 42 -16.48 -4.29 -6.81
C ASP A 42 -16.47 -2.94 -7.55
N LEU A 43 -15.34 -2.23 -7.46
CA LEU A 43 -15.10 -0.97 -8.12
C LEU A 43 -14.19 -1.17 -9.33
N HIS A 44 -14.67 -0.78 -10.52
CA HIS A 44 -13.83 -0.69 -11.70
C HIS A 44 -14.23 0.55 -12.51
N ARG A 45 -13.39 1.58 -12.52
CA ARG A 45 -13.66 2.86 -13.18
C ARG A 45 -15.00 3.48 -12.72
N ARG A 46 -15.99 3.52 -13.62
CA ARG A 46 -17.34 4.02 -13.32
C ARG A 46 -18.33 2.93 -12.96
N ASP A 47 -17.93 1.67 -13.04
CA ASP A 47 -18.73 0.51 -12.70
C ASP A 47 -18.48 0.10 -11.24
N TRP A 48 -19.44 0.38 -10.36
CA TRP A 48 -19.38 0.05 -8.94
C TRP A 48 -20.59 -0.81 -8.62
N HIS A 49 -20.40 -2.09 -8.39
CA HIS A 49 -21.51 -3.01 -8.23
C HIS A 49 -21.30 -4.06 -7.13
N TYR A 50 -22.42 -4.52 -6.63
CA TYR A 50 -22.53 -5.73 -5.84
C TYR A 50 -22.93 -6.88 -6.74
N THR A 51 -22.28 -8.02 -6.60
CA THR A 51 -22.65 -9.28 -7.25
C THR A 51 -23.16 -10.27 -6.21
N ALA A 52 -24.40 -10.69 -6.35
CA ALA A 52 -24.99 -11.72 -5.48
C ALA A 52 -24.46 -13.12 -5.81
N PRO A 53 -24.66 -14.12 -4.90
CA PRO A 53 -24.20 -15.50 -5.11
C PRO A 53 -24.80 -16.17 -6.36
N ASP A 54 -25.94 -15.71 -6.85
CA ASP A 54 -26.60 -16.20 -8.09
C ASP A 54 -26.10 -15.49 -9.36
N GLY A 55 -25.12 -14.57 -9.22
CA GLY A 55 -24.50 -13.83 -10.32
C GLY A 55 -25.26 -12.56 -10.75
N ARG A 56 -26.40 -12.25 -10.16
CA ARG A 56 -27.09 -10.96 -10.43
C ARG A 56 -26.29 -9.79 -9.86
N GLN A 57 -26.32 -8.67 -10.57
CA GLN A 57 -25.58 -7.47 -10.20
C GLN A 57 -26.48 -6.27 -10.00
N TRP A 58 -26.15 -5.44 -9.00
CA TRP A 58 -26.80 -4.17 -8.70
C TRP A 58 -25.76 -3.06 -8.57
N GLN A 59 -26.05 -1.95 -9.24
CA GLN A 59 -25.15 -0.78 -9.24
C GLN A 59 -25.32 0.02 -7.93
N VAL A 60 -24.20 0.53 -7.42
CA VAL A 60 -24.18 1.52 -6.35
C VAL A 60 -24.64 2.86 -6.90
N ASP A 61 -25.57 3.51 -6.22
CA ASP A 61 -25.88 4.92 -6.48
C ASP A 61 -24.77 5.81 -5.92
N LYS A 62 -23.97 6.38 -6.83
CA LYS A 62 -22.84 7.23 -6.48
C LYS A 62 -23.22 8.62 -6.00
N ASN A 63 -24.51 9.00 -6.05
CA ASN A 63 -24.97 10.29 -5.51
C ASN A 63 -25.07 10.29 -3.99
N ASP A 64 -25.27 9.10 -3.38
CA ASP A 64 -25.44 8.95 -1.94
C ASP A 64 -24.80 7.69 -1.36
N PHE A 65 -24.05 6.95 -2.18
CA PHE A 65 -23.39 5.69 -1.82
C PHE A 65 -24.36 4.61 -1.31
N SER A 66 -25.58 4.56 -1.83
CA SER A 66 -26.56 3.53 -1.50
C SER A 66 -26.59 2.40 -2.53
N LEU A 67 -27.18 1.26 -2.16
CA LEU A 67 -27.38 0.10 -3.01
C LEU A 67 -28.82 -0.36 -2.92
N THR A 68 -29.52 -0.47 -4.05
CA THR A 68 -30.88 -1.02 -4.08
C THR A 68 -30.85 -2.45 -4.64
N VAL A 69 -31.14 -3.43 -3.81
CA VAL A 69 -31.17 -4.86 -4.16
C VAL A 69 -32.61 -5.33 -4.11
N GLU A 70 -33.17 -5.81 -5.21
CA GLU A 70 -34.56 -6.33 -5.31
C GLU A 70 -35.63 -5.35 -4.76
N GLY A 71 -35.38 -4.05 -4.89
CA GLY A 71 -36.29 -2.99 -4.41
C GLY A 71 -36.01 -2.55 -2.95
N GLU A 72 -35.18 -3.24 -2.22
CA GLU A 72 -34.76 -2.85 -0.88
C GLU A 72 -33.51 -1.96 -0.93
N ARG A 73 -33.63 -0.72 -0.42
CA ARG A 73 -32.53 0.22 -0.32
C ARG A 73 -31.65 -0.13 0.90
N ARG A 74 -30.34 -0.17 0.67
CA ARG A 74 -29.30 -0.38 1.68
C ARG A 74 -28.40 0.85 1.75
N GLU A 75 -28.18 1.35 2.93
CA GLU A 75 -27.18 2.36 3.27
C GLU A 75 -26.06 1.71 4.05
N PHE A 76 -24.86 2.28 3.99
CA PHE A 76 -23.68 1.75 4.65
C PHE A 76 -23.24 2.66 5.78
N ASP A 77 -22.93 2.07 6.94
CA ASP A 77 -22.44 2.78 8.11
C ASP A 77 -20.92 2.98 8.07
N TYR A 78 -20.23 2.20 7.23
CA TYR A 78 -18.78 2.16 7.18
C TYR A 78 -18.26 1.54 5.87
N ALA A 79 -17.14 2.07 5.36
CA ALA A 79 -16.44 1.54 4.20
C ALA A 79 -15.12 0.89 4.61
N LEU A 80 -14.97 -0.41 4.37
CA LEU A 80 -13.70 -1.11 4.52
C LEU A 80 -13.01 -1.13 3.16
N VAL A 81 -11.94 -0.33 3.01
CA VAL A 81 -11.25 -0.13 1.73
C VAL A 81 -10.08 -1.09 1.60
N ILE A 82 -10.07 -1.89 0.52
CA ILE A 82 -9.01 -2.85 0.21
C ILE A 82 -8.62 -2.78 -1.28
N ILE A 83 -8.66 -1.60 -1.85
CA ILE A 83 -8.28 -1.35 -3.24
C ILE A 83 -6.84 -0.88 -3.30
N HIS A 84 -5.97 -1.68 -3.95
CA HIS A 84 -4.57 -1.32 -4.17
C HIS A 84 -4.44 -0.40 -5.39
N GLY A 85 -3.62 0.65 -5.26
CA GLY A 85 -3.48 1.69 -6.29
C GLY A 85 -4.73 2.55 -6.41
N THR A 86 -4.99 3.08 -7.60
CA THR A 86 -6.12 3.95 -7.92
C THR A 86 -7.45 3.16 -7.93
N PRO A 87 -8.55 3.69 -7.33
CA PRO A 87 -8.69 4.94 -6.58
C PRO A 87 -8.50 4.78 -5.06
N GLY A 88 -8.00 3.62 -4.58
CA GLY A 88 -7.97 3.26 -3.16
C GLY A 88 -6.84 3.92 -2.38
N GLU A 89 -5.65 4.10 -2.99
CA GLU A 89 -4.47 4.62 -2.31
C GLU A 89 -4.12 6.07 -2.66
N ASP A 90 -4.71 6.63 -3.72
CA ASP A 90 -4.40 7.96 -4.23
C ASP A 90 -5.28 9.10 -3.68
N GLY A 91 -6.11 8.81 -2.69
CA GLY A 91 -6.97 9.78 -2.01
C GLY A 91 -8.31 10.06 -2.69
N ARG A 92 -8.56 9.59 -3.92
CA ARG A 92 -9.80 9.87 -4.66
C ARG A 92 -11.03 9.23 -3.99
N LEU A 93 -10.91 7.96 -3.62
CA LEU A 93 -11.99 7.24 -2.96
C LEU A 93 -12.27 7.81 -1.57
N GLN A 94 -11.21 8.14 -0.82
CA GLN A 94 -11.32 8.77 0.50
C GLN A 94 -12.04 10.12 0.41
N GLY A 95 -11.67 10.96 -0.55
CA GLY A 95 -12.35 12.26 -0.78
C GLY A 95 -13.83 12.10 -1.14
N TYR A 96 -14.19 11.08 -1.91
CA TYR A 96 -15.59 10.76 -2.18
C TYR A 96 -16.33 10.30 -0.91
N LEU A 97 -15.73 9.39 -0.12
CA LEU A 97 -16.34 8.92 1.13
C LEU A 97 -16.46 10.03 2.18
N ASP A 98 -15.48 10.95 2.25
CA ASP A 98 -15.55 12.15 3.09
C ASP A 98 -16.76 13.03 2.71
N MET A 99 -17.01 13.25 1.42
CA MET A 99 -18.17 14.02 0.95
C MET A 99 -19.50 13.32 1.24
N MET A 100 -19.50 11.97 1.27
CA MET A 100 -20.71 11.17 1.63
C MET A 100 -20.88 11.05 3.15
N GLY A 101 -19.92 11.49 3.96
CA GLY A 101 -19.95 11.35 5.42
C GLY A 101 -19.83 9.89 5.89
N ILE A 102 -19.20 9.03 5.11
CA ILE A 102 -19.01 7.61 5.42
C ILE A 102 -17.61 7.39 5.97
N PRO A 103 -17.44 6.97 7.24
CA PRO A 103 -16.15 6.63 7.81
C PRO A 103 -15.54 5.39 7.12
N TYR A 104 -14.21 5.31 7.08
CA TYR A 104 -13.52 4.25 6.35
C TYR A 104 -12.22 3.79 7.02
N SER A 105 -11.73 2.60 6.61
CA SER A 105 -10.63 1.86 7.26
C SER A 105 -9.21 2.35 6.94
N SER A 106 -9.03 3.14 5.88
CA SER A 106 -7.71 3.53 5.36
C SER A 106 -7.23 4.88 5.89
N CYS A 107 -6.07 5.29 5.44
CA CYS A 107 -5.56 6.65 5.61
C CYS A 107 -6.56 7.70 5.10
N SER A 108 -6.53 8.91 5.64
CA SER A 108 -7.32 10.04 5.13
C SER A 108 -6.95 10.40 3.69
N MET A 109 -7.79 11.18 3.00
CA MET A 109 -7.49 11.66 1.64
C MET A 109 -6.10 12.27 1.56
N VAL A 110 -5.75 13.20 2.45
CA VAL A 110 -4.44 13.88 2.45
C VAL A 110 -3.30 12.91 2.69
N SER A 111 -3.45 12.01 3.65
CA SER A 111 -2.42 11.00 3.95
C SER A 111 -2.23 10.04 2.78
N SER A 112 -3.31 9.59 2.14
CA SER A 112 -3.26 8.72 0.97
C SER A 112 -2.53 9.39 -0.20
N VAL A 113 -2.84 10.65 -0.51
CA VAL A 113 -2.13 11.42 -1.54
C VAL A 113 -0.63 11.50 -1.24
N ILE A 114 -0.26 11.85 0.01
CA ILE A 114 1.16 11.95 0.42
C ILE A 114 1.87 10.61 0.25
N THR A 115 1.27 9.51 0.71
CA THR A 115 1.92 8.20 0.73
C THR A 115 1.98 7.50 -0.63
N PHE A 116 1.07 7.83 -1.53
CA PHE A 116 1.05 7.31 -2.90
C PHE A 116 2.06 8.00 -3.83
N ASP A 117 2.32 9.29 -3.60
CA ASP A 117 3.30 10.09 -4.32
C ASP A 117 4.68 9.95 -3.65
N GLN A 118 5.61 9.22 -4.29
CA GLN A 118 6.87 8.84 -3.67
C GLN A 118 7.76 10.04 -3.35
N ILE A 119 7.86 11.04 -4.23
CA ILE A 119 8.67 12.24 -3.96
C ILE A 119 8.06 13.06 -2.82
N THR A 120 6.73 13.15 -2.75
CA THR A 120 6.03 13.83 -1.66
C THR A 120 6.24 13.10 -0.33
N THR A 121 6.17 11.76 -0.33
CA THR A 121 6.49 10.95 0.85
C THR A 121 7.91 11.22 1.33
N LYS A 122 8.91 11.13 0.46
CA LYS A 122 10.32 11.35 0.82
C LYS A 122 10.56 12.76 1.34
N ARG A 123 9.99 13.79 0.70
CA ARG A 123 10.08 15.19 1.18
C ARG A 123 9.42 15.38 2.55
N THR A 124 8.29 14.69 2.78
CA THR A 124 7.59 14.71 4.08
C THR A 124 8.43 14.05 5.18
N LEU A 125 9.16 13.00 4.86
CA LEU A 125 10.02 12.26 5.77
C LEU A 125 11.43 12.87 5.95
N ALA A 126 11.82 13.81 5.08
CA ALA A 126 13.14 14.44 5.15
C ALA A 126 13.35 15.14 6.50
N GLY A 127 14.51 14.94 7.11
CA GLY A 127 14.86 15.50 8.42
C GLY A 127 14.19 14.84 9.62
N ARG A 128 13.45 13.75 9.43
CA ARG A 128 12.77 13.00 10.50
C ARG A 128 13.60 11.81 11.06
N GLY A 129 14.88 11.78 10.78
CA GLY A 129 15.75 10.67 11.20
C GLY A 129 15.46 9.37 10.45
N ILE A 130 14.89 9.45 9.27
CA ILE A 130 14.66 8.34 8.34
C ILE A 130 15.70 8.45 7.23
N ASN A 131 16.48 7.39 6.99
CA ASN A 131 17.44 7.38 5.89
C ASN A 131 16.68 7.21 4.57
N LEU A 132 16.95 8.09 3.62
CA LEU A 132 16.37 8.13 2.29
C LEU A 132 17.47 7.95 1.25
N ALA A 133 17.23 7.16 0.21
CA ALA A 133 18.13 7.11 -0.94
C ALA A 133 18.18 8.48 -1.61
N ARG A 134 19.36 8.87 -2.12
CA ARG A 134 19.52 10.08 -2.95
C ARG A 134 18.75 9.91 -4.24
N GLU A 135 18.11 10.98 -4.69
CA GLU A 135 17.31 10.93 -5.92
C GLU A 135 17.45 12.19 -6.76
N VAL A 136 17.10 12.04 -8.03
CA VAL A 136 16.78 13.12 -8.97
C VAL A 136 15.34 12.94 -9.41
N PHE A 137 14.52 13.96 -9.18
CA PHE A 137 13.14 14.02 -9.62
C PHE A 137 13.09 14.71 -10.98
N LEU A 138 12.40 14.10 -11.95
CA LEU A 138 12.28 14.62 -13.31
C LEU A 138 10.81 14.69 -13.73
N ARG A 139 10.46 15.76 -14.45
CA ARG A 139 9.19 15.90 -15.15
C ARG A 139 9.38 15.69 -16.64
N ARG A 140 8.33 15.24 -17.33
CA ARG A 140 8.39 14.92 -18.77
C ARG A 140 8.93 16.05 -19.65
N ASP A 141 8.57 17.28 -19.32
CA ASP A 141 8.92 18.46 -20.11
C ASP A 141 10.25 19.12 -19.66
N GLU A 142 10.94 18.55 -18.68
CA GLU A 142 12.21 19.08 -18.18
C GLU A 142 13.40 18.42 -18.89
N ALA A 143 14.36 19.26 -19.30
CA ALA A 143 15.63 18.75 -19.82
C ALA A 143 16.45 18.16 -18.66
N PHE A 144 17.11 17.04 -18.89
CA PHE A 144 18.00 16.40 -17.94
C PHE A 144 19.39 16.13 -18.52
N ASP A 145 20.37 16.10 -17.66
CA ASP A 145 21.76 15.71 -17.99
C ASP A 145 22.04 14.33 -17.40
N ALA A 146 22.01 13.30 -18.27
CA ALA A 146 22.22 11.91 -17.84
C ALA A 146 23.62 11.70 -17.23
N ALA A 147 24.66 12.36 -17.77
CA ALA A 147 26.00 12.24 -17.24
C ALA A 147 26.12 12.83 -15.82
N ARG A 148 25.45 13.95 -15.58
CA ARG A 148 25.38 14.56 -14.25
C ARG A 148 24.61 13.67 -13.26
N ILE A 149 23.48 13.12 -13.67
CA ILE A 149 22.70 12.19 -12.81
C ILE A 149 23.57 11.01 -12.37
N VAL A 150 24.30 10.38 -13.31
CA VAL A 150 25.21 9.27 -12.99
C VAL A 150 26.36 9.73 -12.08
N ALA A 151 26.93 10.91 -12.31
CA ALA A 151 27.99 11.44 -11.46
C ALA A 151 27.53 11.73 -10.03
N ASP A 152 26.31 12.24 -9.87
CA ASP A 152 25.72 12.61 -8.58
C ASP A 152 25.27 11.37 -7.76
N LEU A 153 24.65 10.38 -8.41
CA LEU A 153 24.04 9.24 -7.71
C LEU A 153 24.90 7.97 -7.71
N GLY A 154 25.76 7.78 -8.70
CA GLY A 154 26.52 6.55 -8.90
C GLY A 154 25.71 5.49 -9.64
N LEU A 155 26.35 4.35 -9.92
CA LEU A 155 25.68 3.17 -10.53
C LEU A 155 25.82 1.97 -9.59
N PRO A 156 24.86 1.03 -9.60
CA PRO A 156 23.62 1.04 -10.38
C PRO A 156 22.58 2.04 -9.87
N LEU A 157 21.59 2.37 -10.73
CA LEU A 157 20.47 3.28 -10.43
C LEU A 157 19.13 2.56 -10.60
N PHE A 158 18.10 3.05 -9.91
CA PHE A 158 16.72 2.71 -10.22
C PHE A 158 16.00 3.91 -10.86
N VAL A 159 15.30 3.65 -11.96
CA VAL A 159 14.40 4.62 -12.59
C VAL A 159 12.97 4.11 -12.44
N LYS A 160 12.07 4.94 -11.89
CA LYS A 160 10.70 4.53 -11.58
C LYS A 160 9.71 5.68 -11.75
N PRO A 161 8.43 5.39 -12.09
CA PRO A 161 7.35 6.38 -12.02
C PRO A 161 7.17 6.88 -10.58
N ASN A 162 6.81 8.17 -10.41
CA ASN A 162 6.61 8.77 -9.10
C ASN A 162 5.37 8.24 -8.35
N ALA A 163 4.26 8.02 -9.07
CA ALA A 163 2.98 7.60 -8.51
C ALA A 163 2.49 6.34 -9.24
N ASN A 164 3.08 5.19 -8.89
CA ASN A 164 2.67 3.89 -9.43
C ASN A 164 2.93 2.78 -8.42
N GLY A 165 2.03 1.79 -8.35
CA GLY A 165 2.13 0.66 -7.44
C GLY A 165 2.95 -0.50 -8.01
N SER A 166 3.28 -1.48 -7.13
CA SER A 166 3.77 -2.81 -7.49
C SER A 166 5.02 -2.88 -8.35
N SER A 167 5.95 -1.93 -8.23
CA SER A 167 7.20 -1.90 -9.02
C SER A 167 6.96 -1.87 -10.55
N PHE A 168 5.78 -1.45 -11.00
CA PHE A 168 5.46 -1.37 -12.41
C PHE A 168 6.20 -0.20 -13.06
N GLY A 169 6.97 -0.46 -14.12
CA GLY A 169 7.77 0.55 -14.79
C GLY A 169 9.10 0.88 -14.08
N VAL A 170 9.53 0.08 -13.11
CA VAL A 170 10.83 0.20 -12.46
C VAL A 170 11.91 -0.46 -13.32
N THR A 171 12.99 0.26 -13.58
CA THR A 171 14.16 -0.24 -14.34
C THR A 171 15.42 -0.04 -13.51
N LYS A 172 16.23 -1.10 -13.35
CA LYS A 172 17.58 -1.03 -12.80
C LYS A 172 18.56 -0.76 -13.92
N VAL A 173 19.38 0.27 -13.77
CA VAL A 173 20.33 0.78 -14.75
C VAL A 173 21.75 0.47 -14.25
N HIS A 174 22.53 -0.27 -15.05
CA HIS A 174 23.88 -0.69 -14.70
C HIS A 174 24.95 0.14 -15.40
N THR A 175 24.65 0.73 -16.57
CA THR A 175 25.57 1.54 -17.36
C THR A 175 24.97 2.90 -17.70
N PRO A 176 25.79 3.95 -17.92
CA PRO A 176 25.27 5.28 -18.30
C PRO A 176 24.45 5.28 -19.57
N GLU A 177 24.74 4.39 -20.51
CA GLU A 177 24.09 4.28 -21.82
C GLU A 177 22.64 3.78 -21.71
N GLU A 178 22.33 3.01 -20.66
CA GLU A 178 20.98 2.51 -20.39
C GLU A 178 20.03 3.58 -19.84
N LEU A 179 20.56 4.62 -19.18
CA LEU A 179 19.77 5.60 -18.44
C LEU A 179 18.72 6.33 -19.30
N PRO A 180 19.04 6.84 -20.51
CA PRO A 180 18.05 7.55 -21.34
C PRO A 180 16.87 6.64 -21.73
N ALA A 181 17.13 5.37 -22.03
CA ALA A 181 16.07 4.42 -22.39
C ALA A 181 15.19 4.07 -21.17
N ALA A 182 15.79 3.90 -19.99
CA ALA A 182 15.05 3.68 -18.74
C ALA A 182 14.16 4.88 -18.36
N ILE A 183 14.66 6.11 -18.52
CA ILE A 183 13.89 7.35 -18.31
C ILE A 183 12.70 7.41 -19.29
N ALA A 184 12.93 7.12 -20.58
CA ALA A 184 11.85 7.10 -21.56
C ALA A 184 10.78 6.05 -21.24
N ALA A 185 11.18 4.86 -20.77
CA ALA A 185 10.26 3.79 -20.38
C ALA A 185 9.43 4.18 -19.14
N ALA A 186 10.04 4.82 -18.14
CA ALA A 186 9.33 5.31 -16.96
C ALA A 186 8.34 6.44 -17.30
N PHE A 187 8.71 7.36 -18.18
CA PHE A 187 7.80 8.39 -18.71
C PHE A 187 6.64 7.85 -19.54
N ALA A 188 6.74 6.64 -20.08
CA ALA A 188 5.60 5.98 -20.71
C ALA A 188 4.50 5.59 -19.72
N GLN A 189 4.83 5.53 -18.42
CA GLN A 189 3.91 5.17 -17.33
C GLN A 189 3.39 6.38 -16.53
N GLY A 190 4.00 7.56 -16.66
CA GLY A 190 3.61 8.77 -15.92
C GLY A 190 4.39 9.99 -16.37
N ASP A 191 3.97 11.18 -15.92
CA ASP A 191 4.60 12.45 -16.28
C ASP A 191 5.71 12.88 -15.32
N GLU A 192 5.84 12.18 -14.21
CA GLU A 192 6.82 12.41 -13.15
C GLU A 192 7.54 11.10 -12.81
N ILE A 193 8.87 11.16 -12.72
CA ILE A 193 9.70 9.99 -12.43
C ILE A 193 10.78 10.31 -11.39
N LEU A 194 11.28 9.25 -10.75
CA LEU A 194 12.42 9.29 -9.84
C LEU A 194 13.58 8.48 -10.43
N VAL A 195 14.77 9.05 -10.36
CA VAL A 195 16.04 8.33 -10.55
C VAL A 195 16.71 8.26 -9.19
N GLU A 196 16.92 7.06 -8.66
CA GLU A 196 17.43 6.84 -7.30
C GLU A 196 18.72 6.05 -7.31
N GLU A 197 19.62 6.34 -6.35
CA GLU A 197 20.76 5.46 -6.07
C GLU A 197 20.27 4.07 -5.64
N CYS A 198 20.97 3.04 -6.04
CA CYS A 198 20.66 1.67 -5.62
C CYS A 198 21.26 1.41 -4.23
N ILE A 199 20.41 1.21 -3.24
CA ILE A 199 20.85 0.73 -1.92
C ILE A 199 20.94 -0.79 -1.96
N ALA A 200 22.14 -1.33 -1.76
CA ALA A 200 22.33 -2.78 -1.66
C ALA A 200 22.02 -3.26 -0.24
N GLY A 201 21.25 -4.35 -0.12
CA GLY A 201 20.90 -4.89 1.19
C GLY A 201 19.77 -5.90 1.16
N ARG A 202 19.21 -6.17 2.34
CA ARG A 202 18.09 -7.08 2.58
C ARG A 202 16.79 -6.27 2.62
N GLU A 203 15.77 -6.70 1.92
CA GLU A 203 14.46 -6.01 1.90
C GLU A 203 13.61 -6.46 3.10
N MET A 204 13.04 -5.48 3.83
CA MET A 204 12.25 -5.68 5.03
C MET A 204 10.88 -5.01 4.91
N GLY A 205 9.81 -5.78 5.11
CA GLY A 205 8.45 -5.26 5.21
C GLY A 205 8.01 -5.11 6.67
N CYS A 206 7.65 -3.90 7.08
CA CYS A 206 7.30 -3.55 8.45
C CYS A 206 5.82 -3.14 8.53
N GLY A 207 4.95 -4.04 9.00
CA GLY A 207 3.55 -3.73 9.25
C GLY A 207 3.36 -2.92 10.53
N VAL A 208 2.43 -1.97 10.52
CA VAL A 208 2.15 -1.10 11.65
C VAL A 208 0.69 -0.63 11.65
N MET A 209 0.16 -0.41 12.85
CA MET A 209 -1.11 0.25 13.10
C MET A 209 -1.04 1.00 14.44
N ILE A 210 -1.67 2.16 14.53
CA ILE A 210 -1.94 2.84 15.81
C ILE A 210 -3.45 2.96 15.95
N ALA A 211 -4.00 2.34 16.99
CA ALA A 211 -5.43 2.34 17.27
C ALA A 211 -5.71 2.53 18.75
N GLY A 212 -6.65 3.41 19.10
CA GLY A 212 -6.98 3.73 20.48
C GLY A 212 -5.78 4.23 21.30
N GLY A 213 -4.78 4.86 20.66
CA GLY A 213 -3.54 5.31 21.28
C GLY A 213 -2.50 4.21 21.51
N LYS A 214 -2.79 2.95 21.16
CA LYS A 214 -1.87 1.81 21.26
C LYS A 214 -1.16 1.58 19.94
N GLU A 215 0.14 1.36 20.00
CA GLU A 215 0.99 1.00 18.87
C GLU A 215 1.01 -0.52 18.66
N TYR A 216 0.74 -0.95 17.44
CA TYR A 216 0.84 -2.34 17.02
C TYR A 216 1.95 -2.42 15.96
N LEU A 217 3.14 -2.80 16.38
CA LEU A 217 4.27 -3.11 15.50
C LEU A 217 4.23 -4.59 15.18
N PHE A 218 4.04 -4.92 13.92
CA PHE A 218 3.95 -6.30 13.49
C PHE A 218 5.35 -6.93 13.40
N PRO A 219 5.48 -8.26 13.51
CA PRO A 219 6.74 -8.95 13.24
C PRO A 219 7.24 -8.60 11.85
N ILE A 220 8.50 -8.15 11.76
CA ILE A 220 9.13 -7.76 10.51
C ILE A 220 9.25 -8.97 9.59
N THR A 221 8.97 -8.80 8.32
CA THR A 221 9.16 -9.83 7.28
C THR A 221 10.36 -9.48 6.44
N GLU A 222 11.28 -10.42 6.27
CA GLU A 222 12.32 -10.35 5.23
C GLU A 222 11.74 -10.84 3.91
N ILE A 223 12.01 -10.10 2.84
CA ILE A 223 11.60 -10.42 1.47
C ILE A 223 12.86 -10.76 0.68
N ILE A 224 12.98 -12.03 0.27
CA ILE A 224 14.13 -12.54 -0.48
C ILE A 224 13.71 -12.78 -1.93
N PRO A 225 13.98 -11.84 -2.86
CA PRO A 225 13.66 -12.03 -4.25
C PRO A 225 14.57 -13.11 -4.87
N ARG A 226 14.00 -13.97 -5.71
CA ARG A 226 14.80 -14.95 -6.48
C ARG A 226 15.42 -14.34 -7.75
N LYS A 227 15.02 -13.14 -8.13
CA LYS A 227 15.62 -12.32 -9.17
C LYS A 227 16.45 -11.20 -8.55
N GLU A 228 17.12 -10.41 -9.37
CA GLU A 228 17.99 -9.32 -8.95
C GLU A 228 17.31 -8.24 -8.09
N PHE A 229 15.98 -8.07 -8.26
CA PHE A 229 15.14 -7.21 -7.39
C PHE A 229 13.69 -7.72 -7.35
N PHE A 230 12.90 -7.22 -6.37
CA PHE A 230 11.53 -7.63 -6.11
C PHE A 230 10.56 -6.88 -7.04
N ASP A 231 10.49 -7.34 -8.31
CA ASP A 231 9.61 -6.80 -9.34
C ASP A 231 8.14 -7.26 -9.19
N TYR A 232 7.26 -6.76 -10.07
CA TYR A 232 5.84 -7.14 -10.10
C TYR A 232 5.62 -8.65 -10.17
N GLU A 233 6.40 -9.37 -11.00
CA GLU A 233 6.30 -10.83 -11.11
C GLU A 233 6.74 -11.52 -9.81
N ALA A 234 7.76 -10.99 -9.12
CA ALA A 234 8.23 -11.55 -7.86
C ALA A 234 7.22 -11.33 -6.73
N LYS A 235 6.45 -10.23 -6.78
CA LYS A 235 5.40 -9.93 -5.78
C LYS A 235 4.19 -10.87 -5.85
N TYR A 236 3.79 -11.29 -7.05
CA TYR A 236 2.49 -11.95 -7.25
C TYR A 236 2.55 -13.34 -7.89
N THR A 237 3.72 -13.80 -8.30
CA THR A 237 3.89 -15.16 -8.84
C THR A 237 4.43 -16.09 -7.75
N ALA A 238 3.66 -17.11 -7.40
CA ALA A 238 4.04 -18.10 -6.39
C ALA A 238 5.43 -18.69 -6.67
N GLY A 239 6.30 -18.68 -5.64
CA GLY A 239 7.64 -19.25 -5.71
C GLY A 239 8.72 -18.36 -6.32
N ARG A 240 8.45 -17.07 -6.63
CA ARG A 240 9.46 -16.10 -7.12
C ARG A 240 10.08 -15.23 -6.03
N SER A 241 9.55 -15.24 -4.84
CA SER A 241 10.15 -14.70 -3.62
C SER A 241 9.98 -15.67 -2.47
N GLU A 242 10.86 -15.57 -1.49
CA GLU A 242 10.74 -16.21 -0.19
C GLU A 242 10.49 -15.11 0.84
N GLU A 243 9.58 -15.34 1.78
CA GLU A 243 9.24 -14.38 2.83
C GLU A 243 9.39 -15.05 4.19
N ILE A 244 10.27 -14.51 5.02
CA ILE A 244 10.58 -15.04 6.37
C ILE A 244 9.96 -14.11 7.41
N THR A 245 8.99 -14.62 8.17
CA THR A 245 8.30 -13.88 9.24
C THR A 245 8.29 -14.70 10.53
N PRO A 246 8.84 -14.22 11.65
CA PRO A 246 9.65 -13.01 11.77
C PRO A 246 11.01 -13.12 11.08
N ALA A 247 11.55 -12.00 10.59
CA ALA A 247 12.88 -11.90 10.00
C ALA A 247 13.97 -12.18 11.04
N ASP A 248 15.04 -12.86 10.60
CA ASP A 248 16.25 -13.06 11.43
C ASP A 248 17.17 -11.83 11.27
N ILE A 249 17.05 -10.89 12.19
CA ILE A 249 17.80 -9.63 12.22
C ILE A 249 18.25 -9.29 13.64
N ALA A 250 19.37 -8.57 13.74
CA ALA A 250 19.91 -8.11 15.02
C ALA A 250 18.89 -7.22 15.78
N PRO A 251 18.83 -7.31 17.12
CA PRO A 251 17.89 -6.53 17.93
C PRO A 251 17.96 -5.02 17.68
N GLU A 252 19.17 -4.49 17.43
CA GLU A 252 19.42 -3.06 17.16
C GLU A 252 18.81 -2.64 15.82
N VAL A 253 18.92 -3.47 14.79
CA VAL A 253 18.33 -3.26 13.47
C VAL A 253 16.81 -3.29 13.58
N LYS A 254 16.26 -4.27 14.33
CA LYS A 254 14.82 -4.36 14.60
C LYS A 254 14.30 -3.10 15.31
N ALA A 255 15.02 -2.63 16.33
CA ALA A 255 14.63 -1.43 17.08
C ALA A 255 14.60 -0.19 16.16
N GLU A 256 15.61 -0.05 15.31
CA GLU A 256 15.71 1.08 14.37
C GLU A 256 14.62 1.01 13.29
N LEU A 257 14.35 -0.17 12.70
CA LEU A 257 13.23 -0.37 11.76
C LEU A 257 11.89 0.02 12.39
N ASN A 258 11.64 -0.44 13.63
CA ASN A 258 10.41 -0.13 14.36
C ASN A 258 10.28 1.38 14.62
N ARG A 259 11.37 2.05 15.03
CA ARG A 259 11.40 3.49 15.25
C ARG A 259 11.07 4.25 13.96
N MET A 260 11.75 3.91 12.85
CA MET A 260 11.55 4.56 11.56
C MET A 260 10.14 4.30 11.01
N THR A 261 9.60 3.09 11.21
CA THR A 261 8.23 2.73 10.82
C THR A 261 7.19 3.59 11.55
N LEU A 262 7.31 3.74 12.87
CA LEU A 262 6.42 4.60 13.67
C LEU A 262 6.56 6.08 13.29
N GLU A 263 7.78 6.55 13.07
CA GLU A 263 8.02 7.92 12.64
C GLU A 263 7.39 8.19 11.26
N ALA A 264 7.54 7.28 10.31
CA ALA A 264 6.91 7.39 8.98
C ALA A 264 5.38 7.41 9.10
N TYR A 265 4.79 6.48 9.88
CA TYR A 265 3.36 6.40 10.12
C TYR A 265 2.79 7.70 10.68
N ARG A 266 3.45 8.27 11.71
CA ARG A 266 3.01 9.51 12.36
C ARG A 266 3.20 10.73 11.48
N THR A 267 4.38 10.85 10.83
CA THR A 267 4.71 12.00 9.99
C THR A 267 3.80 12.08 8.77
N CYS A 268 3.49 10.94 8.14
CA CYS A 268 2.52 10.86 7.04
C CYS A 268 1.05 10.87 7.53
N ARG A 269 0.81 10.96 8.85
CA ARG A 269 -0.52 11.02 9.46
C ARG A 269 -1.41 9.83 9.08
N CYS A 270 -0.81 8.63 9.03
CA CYS A 270 -1.49 7.41 8.65
C CYS A 270 -2.59 7.01 9.65
N SER A 271 -3.54 6.22 9.18
CA SER A 271 -4.53 5.50 9.97
C SER A 271 -4.82 4.13 9.37
N GLY A 272 -5.40 3.22 10.18
CA GLY A 272 -5.55 1.83 9.77
C GLY A 272 -4.22 1.09 9.70
N VAL A 273 -4.20 0.00 8.94
CA VAL A 273 -3.00 -0.83 8.76
C VAL A 273 -2.17 -0.31 7.60
N VAL A 274 -0.87 -0.12 7.84
CA VAL A 274 0.11 0.36 6.86
C VAL A 274 1.31 -0.59 6.85
N ARG A 275 1.98 -0.74 5.71
CA ARG A 275 3.27 -1.41 5.61
C ARG A 275 4.31 -0.43 5.09
N VAL A 276 5.43 -0.35 5.80
CA VAL A 276 6.59 0.45 5.40
C VAL A 276 7.71 -0.50 5.00
N ASP A 277 8.25 -0.30 3.81
CA ASP A 277 9.28 -1.16 3.25
C ASP A 277 10.64 -0.48 3.29
N PHE A 278 11.68 -1.25 3.66
CA PHE A 278 13.05 -0.78 3.85
C PHE A 278 14.06 -1.72 3.18
N ILE A 279 15.21 -1.17 2.77
CA ILE A 279 16.43 -1.94 2.53
C ILE A 279 17.36 -1.77 3.74
N VAL A 280 17.85 -2.87 4.32
CA VAL A 280 18.85 -2.88 5.38
C VAL A 280 20.19 -3.24 4.77
N THR A 281 21.14 -2.29 4.82
CA THR A 281 22.50 -2.52 4.29
C THR A 281 23.26 -3.60 5.09
N PRO A 282 24.38 -4.14 4.56
CA PRO A 282 25.21 -5.09 5.31
C PRO A 282 25.69 -4.56 6.67
N GLU A 283 25.84 -3.24 6.82
CA GLU A 283 26.23 -2.57 8.07
C GLU A 283 25.06 -2.40 9.04
N GLY A 284 23.87 -2.90 8.69
CA GLY A 284 22.68 -2.84 9.53
C GLY A 284 21.92 -1.49 9.48
N ARG A 285 22.18 -0.64 8.47
CA ARG A 285 21.50 0.65 8.32
C ARG A 285 20.26 0.53 7.46
N PRO A 286 19.04 0.79 7.98
CA PRO A 286 17.82 0.79 7.19
C PRO A 286 17.71 2.05 6.32
N TYR A 287 17.24 1.88 5.08
CA TYR A 287 16.84 2.93 4.14
C TYR A 287 15.38 2.73 3.74
N PHE A 288 14.58 3.78 3.83
CA PHE A 288 13.17 3.77 3.41
C PHE A 288 13.04 3.57 1.90
N ILE A 289 12.13 2.71 1.49
CA ILE A 289 11.75 2.48 0.09
C ILE A 289 10.40 3.12 -0.21
N GLU A 290 9.35 2.63 0.44
CA GLU A 290 7.97 3.05 0.20
C GLU A 290 7.09 2.83 1.42
N LEU A 291 5.91 3.48 1.41
CA LEU A 291 4.86 3.30 2.40
C LEU A 291 3.57 2.90 1.68
N ASN A 292 3.07 1.71 2.00
CA ASN A 292 1.85 1.15 1.44
C ASN A 292 0.69 1.41 2.41
N SER A 293 -0.21 2.32 2.05
CA SER A 293 -1.33 2.74 2.90
C SER A 293 -2.51 1.76 2.91
N ILE A 294 -2.58 0.86 1.92
CA ILE A 294 -3.54 -0.25 1.87
C ILE A 294 -2.77 -1.52 1.49
N PRO A 295 -2.08 -2.16 2.44
CA PRO A 295 -1.30 -3.36 2.14
C PRO A 295 -2.18 -4.56 1.81
N GLY A 296 -1.65 -5.49 0.99
CA GLY A 296 -2.33 -6.71 0.61
C GLY A 296 -2.78 -7.56 1.79
N MET A 297 -4.00 -8.10 1.70
CA MET A 297 -4.64 -8.92 2.74
C MET A 297 -5.04 -10.31 2.23
N SER A 298 -4.56 -10.73 1.05
CA SER A 298 -4.75 -12.09 0.57
C SER A 298 -3.95 -13.10 1.40
N ALA A 299 -4.26 -14.39 1.30
CA ALA A 299 -3.59 -15.44 2.09
C ALA A 299 -2.06 -15.47 1.88
N GLY A 300 -1.61 -15.09 0.69
CA GLY A 300 -0.19 -15.00 0.34
C GLY A 300 0.48 -13.70 0.76
N SER A 301 -0.27 -12.67 1.15
CA SER A 301 0.26 -11.33 1.46
C SER A 301 1.05 -11.30 2.77
N ILE A 302 1.96 -10.33 2.89
CA ILE A 302 2.88 -10.16 4.03
C ILE A 302 2.11 -9.87 5.33
N VAL A 303 1.20 -8.89 5.32
CA VAL A 303 0.50 -8.47 6.55
C VAL A 303 -0.28 -9.60 7.21
N PRO A 304 -1.07 -10.43 6.51
CA PRO A 304 -1.70 -11.61 7.14
C PRO A 304 -0.72 -12.60 7.77
N LYS A 305 0.50 -12.75 7.22
CA LYS A 305 1.55 -13.59 7.83
C LYS A 305 2.05 -12.98 9.13
N GLN A 306 2.29 -11.66 9.13
CA GLN A 306 2.71 -10.90 10.30
C GLN A 306 1.66 -10.94 11.42
N VAL A 307 0.39 -10.77 11.10
CA VAL A 307 -0.74 -10.82 12.04
C VAL A 307 -0.82 -12.21 12.70
N ARG A 308 -0.72 -13.30 11.91
CA ARG A 308 -0.67 -14.66 12.46
C ARG A 308 0.55 -14.87 13.36
N ALA A 309 1.72 -14.35 12.98
CA ALA A 309 2.94 -14.43 13.80
C ALA A 309 2.84 -13.65 15.12
N MET A 310 1.93 -12.69 15.25
CA MET A 310 1.55 -12.03 16.50
C MET A 310 0.60 -12.87 17.37
N GLY A 311 0.08 -13.99 16.88
CA GLY A 311 -0.99 -14.75 17.52
C GLY A 311 -2.38 -14.11 17.39
N MET A 312 -2.58 -13.22 16.40
CA MET A 312 -3.84 -12.52 16.14
C MET A 312 -4.49 -13.06 14.87
N THR A 313 -5.80 -13.07 14.83
CA THR A 313 -6.60 -13.38 13.62
C THR A 313 -6.85 -12.09 12.81
N LEU A 314 -7.16 -12.25 11.52
CA LEU A 314 -7.57 -11.10 10.71
C LEU A 314 -8.90 -10.48 11.21
N GLY A 315 -9.81 -11.29 11.74
CA GLY A 315 -11.05 -10.79 12.33
C GLY A 315 -10.78 -9.83 13.50
N GLU A 316 -9.90 -10.25 14.44
CA GLU A 316 -9.49 -9.40 15.57
C GLU A 316 -8.77 -8.12 15.11
N LEU A 317 -7.91 -8.21 14.07
CA LEU A 317 -7.27 -7.03 13.50
C LEU A 317 -8.32 -6.04 12.96
N PHE A 318 -9.27 -6.53 12.16
CA PHE A 318 -10.28 -5.65 11.56
C PHE A 318 -11.31 -5.15 12.56
N ASP A 319 -11.62 -5.90 13.64
CA ASP A 319 -12.39 -5.39 14.77
C ASP A 319 -11.73 -4.11 15.35
N ILE A 320 -10.40 -4.16 15.57
CA ILE A 320 -9.64 -3.02 16.10
C ILE A 320 -9.63 -1.86 15.09
N VAL A 321 -9.38 -2.14 13.81
CA VAL A 321 -9.36 -1.11 12.73
C VAL A 321 -10.72 -0.40 12.63
N ILE A 322 -11.82 -1.18 12.57
CA ILE A 322 -13.18 -0.63 12.45
C ILE A 322 -13.51 0.22 13.68
N ASP A 323 -13.21 -0.28 14.89
CA ASP A 323 -13.51 0.44 16.13
C ASP A 323 -12.73 1.75 16.27
N ASP A 324 -11.49 1.82 15.77
CA ASP A 324 -10.68 3.06 15.80
C ASP A 324 -11.14 4.06 14.72
N THR A 325 -11.31 3.60 13.48
CA THR A 325 -11.48 4.51 12.33
C THR A 325 -12.92 5.00 12.15
N ARG A 326 -13.94 4.26 12.63
CA ARG A 326 -15.33 4.71 12.57
C ARG A 326 -15.65 5.88 13.52
N ARG A 327 -14.75 6.20 14.46
CA ARG A 327 -14.92 7.29 15.43
C ARG A 327 -14.25 8.60 14.98
N LYS A 328 -13.54 8.55 13.88
CA LYS A 328 -12.84 9.70 13.28
C LYS A 328 -13.76 10.44 12.32
#